data_2e629ceca1223fae1c4bfcf39f5b737b
#
_entry.id   2e629ceca1223fae1c4bfcf39f5b737b
#
_cell.length_a   1.000
_cell.length_b   1.000
_cell.length_c   1.000
_cell.angle_alpha   90.00
_cell.angle_beta   90.00
_cell.angle_gamma   90.00
#
_symmetry.space_group_name_H-M   'P 1'
#
loop_
_entity.id
_entity.type
_entity.pdbx_description
1 polymer ?
#
loop_
_entity_poly.entity_id
_entity_poly.type
_entity_poly.pdbx_seq_one_letter_code
_entity_poly.pdbx_strand_id
1 'polypeptide(L)'
;MKKHIVVVDDDTVFGEILCAGLQKNAFTTKRFDTVDAFLKSLSSLNDSPVDLFIIDFHLDKTGINGLDLCRRIKSKGSYPVIMLTGEDDVETTVACLYAGAEQYVTKPYVLDELVARIHVVLKGWARAAVSHLEVKDSENKLTLTLQGRSRILSYAERETKLTQREVSLAESLIGSMGIEMEREHIYFAIFGRAMEPFSRAVDILVARLRKKLKLVTDDYIIIPTRNSGYMLVKK
;
A
#
# COMPACT_ATOMS: atom_id res chain seq x y z
N MET A 1 13.63 -18.15 -2.86
CA MET A 1 13.36 -18.18 -1.40
C MET A 1 11.85 -18.08 -1.18
N LYS A 2 11.32 -18.78 -0.16
CA LYS A 2 9.91 -18.63 0.23
C LYS A 2 9.67 -17.22 0.79
N LYS A 3 8.52 -16.64 0.49
CA LYS A 3 8.13 -15.33 1.02
C LYS A 3 7.67 -15.46 2.47
N HIS A 4 8.10 -14.53 3.33
CA HIS A 4 7.81 -14.53 4.76
C HIS A 4 6.66 -13.57 5.08
N ILE A 5 5.58 -14.11 5.66
CA ILE A 5 4.36 -13.37 6.01
C ILE A 5 4.23 -13.33 7.54
N VAL A 6 4.06 -12.13 8.07
CA VAL A 6 3.73 -11.95 9.48
C VAL A 6 2.23 -11.74 9.61
N VAL A 7 1.58 -12.52 10.48
CA VAL A 7 0.16 -12.46 10.79
C VAL A 7 -0.02 -11.92 12.20
N VAL A 8 -0.88 -10.91 12.37
CA VAL A 8 -1.27 -10.36 13.67
C VAL A 8 -2.78 -10.46 13.78
N ASP A 9 -3.26 -11.37 14.62
CA ASP A 9 -4.67 -11.67 14.83
C ASP A 9 -4.83 -12.22 16.24
N ASP A 10 -5.73 -11.68 17.05
CA ASP A 10 -5.95 -12.08 18.44
C ASP A 10 -6.90 -13.32 18.55
N ASP A 11 -7.56 -13.67 17.45
CA ASP A 11 -8.24 -14.97 17.33
C ASP A 11 -7.20 -16.05 17.02
N THR A 12 -6.85 -16.81 18.06
CA THR A 12 -5.83 -17.87 18.00
C THR A 12 -6.18 -18.94 16.98
N VAL A 13 -7.43 -19.36 16.94
CA VAL A 13 -7.89 -20.46 16.06
C VAL A 13 -7.87 -19.98 14.61
N PHE A 14 -8.41 -18.79 14.35
CA PHE A 14 -8.40 -18.21 13.02
C PHE A 14 -6.98 -17.98 12.50
N GLY A 15 -6.11 -17.40 13.32
CA GLY A 15 -4.71 -17.17 12.97
C GLY A 15 -3.93 -18.47 12.69
N GLU A 16 -4.21 -19.59 13.41
CA GLU A 16 -3.63 -20.90 13.13
C GLU A 16 -4.07 -21.46 11.78
N ILE A 17 -5.37 -21.43 11.52
CA ILE A 17 -5.94 -21.89 10.23
C ILE A 17 -5.35 -21.09 9.07
N LEU A 18 -5.27 -19.76 9.21
CA LEU A 18 -4.68 -18.90 8.21
C LEU A 18 -3.21 -19.24 7.95
N CYS A 19 -2.40 -19.35 9.01
CA CYS A 19 -0.98 -19.68 8.88
C CYS A 19 -0.78 -21.05 8.24
N ALA A 20 -1.54 -22.06 8.63
CA ALA A 20 -1.48 -23.39 8.02
C ALA A 20 -1.85 -23.36 6.53
N GLY A 21 -2.86 -22.59 6.16
CA GLY A 21 -3.26 -22.39 4.77
C GLY A 21 -2.17 -21.69 3.94
N LEU A 22 -1.56 -20.64 4.49
CA LEU A 22 -0.45 -19.94 3.83
C LEU A 22 0.78 -20.82 3.66
N GLN A 23 1.12 -21.65 4.66
CA GLN A 23 2.24 -22.58 4.59
C GLN A 23 2.06 -23.66 3.50
N LYS A 24 0.82 -24.14 3.30
CA LYS A 24 0.47 -25.05 2.19
C LYS A 24 0.67 -24.38 0.83
N ASN A 25 0.54 -23.06 0.76
CA ASN A 25 0.75 -22.24 -0.45
C ASN A 25 2.19 -21.70 -0.56
N ALA A 26 3.17 -22.41 0.00
CA ALA A 26 4.60 -22.15 -0.12
C ALA A 26 5.08 -20.83 0.53
N PHE A 27 4.34 -20.22 1.44
CA PHE A 27 4.80 -19.14 2.28
C PHE A 27 5.45 -19.66 3.57
N THR A 28 6.28 -18.83 4.20
CA THR A 28 6.67 -19.00 5.61
C THR A 28 5.89 -17.99 6.44
N THR A 29 5.46 -18.39 7.64
CA THR A 29 4.61 -17.52 8.47
C THR A 29 5.19 -17.37 9.87
N LYS A 30 4.99 -16.18 10.45
CA LYS A 30 5.16 -15.90 11.87
C LYS A 30 3.88 -15.25 12.38
N ARG A 31 3.33 -15.76 13.47
CA ARG A 31 2.09 -15.25 14.06
C ARG A 31 2.34 -14.53 15.36
N PHE A 32 1.53 -13.54 15.64
CA PHE A 32 1.43 -12.84 16.90
C PHE A 32 -0.05 -12.75 17.30
N ASP A 33 -0.36 -13.25 18.50
CA ASP A 33 -1.72 -13.27 19.07
C ASP A 33 -2.01 -12.01 19.91
N THR A 34 -0.99 -11.18 20.11
CA THR A 34 -1.13 -9.93 20.87
C THR A 34 -0.35 -8.80 20.23
N VAL A 35 -0.92 -7.61 20.31
CA VAL A 35 -0.28 -6.37 19.85
C VAL A 35 1.05 -6.14 20.57
N ASP A 36 1.13 -6.42 21.88
CA ASP A 36 2.35 -6.21 22.66
C ASP A 36 3.50 -7.09 22.20
N ALA A 37 3.24 -8.39 21.96
CA ALA A 37 4.24 -9.30 21.43
C ALA A 37 4.74 -8.86 20.05
N PHE A 38 3.83 -8.40 19.19
CA PHE A 38 4.17 -7.87 17.90
C PHE A 38 5.01 -6.59 18.00
N LEU A 39 4.60 -5.61 18.83
CA LEU A 39 5.31 -4.34 18.99
C LEU A 39 6.74 -4.54 19.52
N LYS A 40 6.96 -5.47 20.43
CA LYS A 40 8.29 -5.84 20.90
C LYS A 40 9.16 -6.40 19.76
N SER A 41 8.57 -7.15 18.84
CA SER A 41 9.29 -7.69 17.68
C SER A 41 9.52 -6.66 16.57
N LEU A 42 8.73 -5.57 16.55
CA LEU A 42 8.81 -4.54 15.51
C LEU A 42 10.15 -3.80 15.51
N SER A 43 10.84 -3.73 16.66
CA SER A 43 12.17 -3.13 16.78
C SER A 43 13.27 -3.98 16.12
N SER A 44 13.07 -5.29 15.99
CA SER A 44 14.01 -6.25 15.40
C SER A 44 13.64 -6.69 13.98
N LEU A 45 12.68 -6.04 13.33
CA LEU A 45 12.27 -6.37 11.94
C LEU A 45 13.40 -6.24 10.91
N ASN A 46 14.42 -5.44 11.21
CA ASN A 46 15.58 -5.29 10.32
C ASN A 46 16.43 -6.56 10.27
N ASP A 47 16.35 -7.43 11.28
CA ASP A 47 17.13 -8.65 11.39
C ASP A 47 16.47 -9.85 10.70
N SER A 48 15.19 -9.76 10.38
CA SER A 48 14.44 -10.82 9.70
C SER A 48 13.63 -10.25 8.54
N PRO A 49 13.89 -10.67 7.30
CA PRO A 49 13.21 -10.12 6.14
C PRO A 49 11.73 -10.53 6.15
N VAL A 50 10.85 -9.57 6.43
CA VAL A 50 9.38 -9.73 6.29
C VAL A 50 8.98 -9.23 4.92
N ASP A 51 8.26 -10.05 4.15
CA ASP A 51 7.80 -9.68 2.82
C ASP A 51 6.41 -9.05 2.83
N LEU A 52 5.54 -9.41 3.80
CA LEU A 52 4.17 -8.91 3.89
C LEU A 52 3.62 -9.08 5.32
N PHE A 53 2.78 -8.13 5.74
CA PHE A 53 1.98 -8.22 6.96
C PHE A 53 0.52 -8.47 6.63
N ILE A 54 -0.12 -9.38 7.37
CA ILE A 54 -1.57 -9.55 7.42
C ILE A 54 -2.00 -9.18 8.84
N ILE A 55 -2.93 -8.22 8.96
CA ILE A 55 -3.31 -7.64 10.25
C ILE A 55 -4.83 -7.68 10.36
N ASP A 56 -5.33 -8.24 11.47
CA ASP A 56 -6.74 -8.08 11.80
C ASP A 56 -7.05 -6.62 12.13
N PHE A 57 -8.20 -6.16 11.67
CA PHE A 57 -8.71 -4.83 11.97
C PHE A 57 -9.11 -4.69 13.44
N HIS A 58 -9.76 -5.72 14.00
CA HIS A 58 -10.20 -5.79 15.37
C HIS A 58 -9.18 -6.51 16.25
N LEU A 59 -8.38 -5.76 16.95
CA LEU A 59 -7.39 -6.26 17.92
C LEU A 59 -7.78 -5.73 19.31
N ASP A 60 -8.68 -6.43 19.96
CA ASP A 60 -9.52 -5.88 21.04
C ASP A 60 -8.87 -5.70 22.42
N LYS A 61 -7.66 -6.18 22.69
CA LYS A 61 -7.20 -6.32 24.09
C LYS A 61 -6.34 -5.18 24.63
N THR A 62 -5.90 -4.24 23.79
CA THR A 62 -4.89 -3.24 24.19
C THR A 62 -5.27 -1.78 23.90
N GLY A 63 -6.45 -1.54 23.34
CA GLY A 63 -6.84 -0.20 22.87
C GLY A 63 -6.11 0.27 21.60
N ILE A 64 -5.26 -0.58 21.03
CA ILE A 64 -4.58 -0.36 19.73
C ILE A 64 -5.27 -1.24 18.71
N ASN A 65 -5.91 -0.64 17.73
CA ASN A 65 -6.56 -1.36 16.64
C ASN A 65 -5.59 -1.65 15.48
N GLY A 66 -6.04 -2.45 14.50
CA GLY A 66 -5.24 -2.82 13.35
C GLY A 66 -4.79 -1.64 12.48
N LEU A 67 -5.57 -0.53 12.44
CA LEU A 67 -5.20 0.69 11.73
C LEU A 67 -3.96 1.36 12.35
N ASP A 68 -3.91 1.41 13.67
CA ASP A 68 -2.77 1.99 14.39
C ASP A 68 -1.52 1.14 14.17
N LEU A 69 -1.68 -0.19 14.16
CA LEU A 69 -0.60 -1.10 13.81
C LEU A 69 -0.11 -0.87 12.37
N CYS A 70 -1.02 -0.77 11.42
CA CYS A 70 -0.70 -0.48 10.03
C CYS A 70 0.12 0.81 9.91
N ARG A 71 -0.33 1.90 10.55
CA ARG A 71 0.41 3.18 10.57
C ARG A 71 1.81 3.03 11.17
N ARG A 72 1.96 2.30 12.28
CA ARG A 72 3.26 2.03 12.92
C ARG A 72 4.19 1.24 12.02
N ILE A 73 3.71 0.18 11.34
CA ILE A 73 4.50 -0.57 10.36
C ILE A 73 4.95 0.33 9.22
N LYS A 74 4.03 1.16 8.69
CA LYS A 74 4.36 2.10 7.61
C LYS A 74 5.35 3.18 8.03
N SER A 75 5.37 3.58 9.30
CA SER A 75 6.36 4.54 9.82
C SER A 75 7.77 3.92 9.93
N LYS A 76 7.89 2.61 10.13
CA LYS A 76 9.17 1.92 10.23
C LYS A 76 9.80 1.62 8.88
N GLY A 77 9.01 1.56 7.82
CA GLY A 77 9.51 1.30 6.48
C GLY A 77 8.40 1.02 5.48
N SER A 78 8.84 0.80 4.23
CA SER A 78 7.94 0.44 3.15
C SER A 78 7.63 -1.06 3.20
N TYR A 79 6.70 -1.48 4.02
CA TYR A 79 6.22 -2.87 4.11
C TYR A 79 4.81 -2.99 3.55
N PRO A 80 4.50 -4.03 2.76
CA PRO A 80 3.12 -4.27 2.33
C PRO A 80 2.28 -4.78 3.51
N VAL A 81 1.04 -4.28 3.59
CA VAL A 81 0.07 -4.64 4.61
C VAL A 81 -1.25 -5.01 3.95
N ILE A 82 -1.79 -6.17 4.28
CA ILE A 82 -3.17 -6.57 3.99
C ILE A 82 -3.94 -6.51 5.30
N MET A 83 -5.06 -5.78 5.31
CA MET A 83 -5.97 -5.75 6.46
C MET A 83 -7.05 -6.83 6.29
N LEU A 84 -7.31 -7.59 7.35
CA LEU A 84 -8.49 -8.45 7.46
C LEU A 84 -9.53 -7.74 8.32
N THR A 85 -10.79 -7.77 7.94
CA THR A 85 -11.87 -7.09 8.66
C THR A 85 -13.16 -7.89 8.60
N GLY A 86 -13.94 -7.88 9.67
CA GLY A 86 -15.30 -8.40 9.67
C GLY A 86 -16.33 -7.41 9.11
N GLU A 87 -15.92 -6.18 8.82
CA GLU A 87 -16.78 -5.10 8.37
C GLU A 87 -16.60 -4.86 6.87
N ASP A 88 -17.70 -4.80 6.14
CA ASP A 88 -17.75 -4.54 4.69
C ASP A 88 -18.41 -3.18 4.43
N ASP A 89 -18.01 -2.17 5.19
CA ASP A 89 -18.50 -0.81 5.01
C ASP A 89 -17.45 0.09 4.37
N VAL A 90 -17.94 1.18 3.76
CA VAL A 90 -17.09 2.15 3.05
C VAL A 90 -16.15 2.88 4.01
N GLU A 91 -16.57 3.14 5.24
CA GLU A 91 -15.78 3.90 6.21
C GLU A 91 -14.56 3.11 6.65
N THR A 92 -14.73 1.84 6.99
CA THR A 92 -13.64 0.92 7.34
C THR A 92 -12.67 0.71 6.18
N THR A 93 -13.21 0.51 4.96
CA THR A 93 -12.39 0.45 3.74
C THR A 93 -11.54 1.70 3.56
N VAL A 94 -12.16 2.87 3.68
CA VAL A 94 -11.48 4.18 3.56
C VAL A 94 -10.42 4.34 4.65
N ALA A 95 -10.73 3.97 5.90
CA ALA A 95 -9.79 4.04 7.01
C ALA A 95 -8.56 3.14 6.78
N CYS A 96 -8.74 1.91 6.31
CA CYS A 96 -7.65 1.00 5.96
C CYS A 96 -6.74 1.59 4.86
N LEU A 97 -7.34 2.19 3.84
CA LEU A 97 -6.59 2.86 2.78
C LEU A 97 -5.83 4.08 3.29
N TYR A 98 -6.44 4.89 4.16
CA TYR A 98 -5.75 6.01 4.82
C TYR A 98 -4.61 5.57 5.72
N ALA A 99 -4.72 4.43 6.40
CA ALA A 99 -3.63 3.86 7.17
C ALA A 99 -2.44 3.40 6.31
N GLY A 100 -2.67 3.21 5.01
CA GLY A 100 -1.64 2.83 4.03
C GLY A 100 -1.64 1.36 3.66
N ALA A 101 -2.66 0.59 4.05
CA ALA A 101 -2.79 -0.81 3.63
C ALA A 101 -2.86 -0.95 2.11
N GLU A 102 -2.21 -1.97 1.54
CA GLU A 102 -2.25 -2.29 0.11
C GLU A 102 -3.55 -2.95 -0.30
N GLN A 103 -4.11 -3.76 0.58
CA GLN A 103 -5.40 -4.43 0.39
C GLN A 103 -6.15 -4.47 1.70
N TYR A 104 -7.46 -4.57 1.61
CA TYR A 104 -8.32 -5.06 2.68
C TYR A 104 -9.09 -6.28 2.17
N VAL A 105 -9.41 -7.19 3.05
CA VAL A 105 -10.16 -8.41 2.74
C VAL A 105 -11.18 -8.62 3.85
N THR A 106 -12.45 -8.75 3.48
CA THR A 106 -13.53 -9.00 4.43
C THR A 106 -13.57 -10.46 4.87
N LYS A 107 -13.80 -10.68 6.16
CA LYS A 107 -14.10 -12.00 6.72
C LYS A 107 -15.62 -12.25 6.63
N PRO A 108 -16.07 -13.46 6.24
CA PRO A 108 -15.28 -14.63 5.85
C PRO A 108 -14.73 -14.50 4.43
N TYR A 109 -13.53 -15.01 4.19
CA TYR A 109 -12.90 -15.02 2.87
C TYR A 109 -12.55 -16.44 2.41
N VAL A 110 -12.38 -16.61 1.11
CA VAL A 110 -11.84 -17.83 0.50
C VAL A 110 -10.32 -17.75 0.51
N LEU A 111 -9.65 -18.78 1.03
CA LEU A 111 -8.19 -18.80 1.15
C LEU A 111 -7.49 -18.56 -0.19
N ASP A 112 -7.98 -19.17 -1.28
CA ASP A 112 -7.38 -19.02 -2.61
C ASP A 112 -7.47 -17.58 -3.12
N GLU A 113 -8.55 -16.85 -2.78
CA GLU A 113 -8.68 -15.42 -3.07
C GLU A 113 -7.65 -14.60 -2.30
N LEU A 114 -7.48 -14.87 -1.01
CA LEU A 114 -6.47 -14.20 -0.19
C LEU A 114 -5.06 -14.45 -0.72
N VAL A 115 -4.74 -15.70 -1.08
CA VAL A 115 -3.46 -16.09 -1.68
C VAL A 115 -3.23 -15.35 -3.01
N ALA A 116 -4.24 -15.26 -3.86
CA ALA A 116 -4.14 -14.50 -5.12
C ALA A 116 -3.85 -13.01 -4.85
N ARG A 117 -4.54 -12.39 -3.87
CA ARG A 117 -4.29 -11.00 -3.46
C ARG A 117 -2.88 -10.80 -2.90
N ILE A 118 -2.38 -11.75 -2.08
CA ILE A 118 -0.99 -11.75 -1.58
C ILE A 118 -0.01 -11.74 -2.76
N HIS A 119 -0.21 -12.61 -3.75
CA HIS A 119 0.67 -12.66 -4.92
C HIS A 119 0.65 -11.35 -5.72
N VAL A 120 -0.51 -10.72 -5.90
CA VAL A 120 -0.63 -9.42 -6.59
C VAL A 120 0.15 -8.35 -5.83
N VAL A 121 -0.02 -8.28 -4.51
CA VAL A 121 0.71 -7.34 -3.66
C VAL A 121 2.22 -7.57 -3.73
N LEU A 122 2.68 -8.81 -3.53
CA LEU A 122 4.09 -9.17 -3.57
C LEU A 122 4.72 -8.95 -4.95
N LYS A 123 4.00 -9.22 -6.04
CA LYS A 123 4.47 -8.97 -7.42
C LYS A 123 4.64 -7.46 -7.68
N GLY A 124 3.71 -6.64 -7.22
CA GLY A 124 3.83 -5.18 -7.29
C GLY A 124 5.07 -4.69 -6.54
N TRP A 125 5.41 -5.33 -5.42
CA TRP A 125 6.59 -5.01 -4.62
C TRP A 125 7.90 -5.55 -5.22
N ALA A 126 7.88 -6.70 -5.91
CA ALA A 126 9.05 -7.28 -6.58
C ALA A 126 9.42 -6.53 -7.87
N ARG A 127 8.45 -5.93 -8.57
CA ARG A 127 8.70 -5.07 -9.75
C ARG A 127 9.49 -3.80 -9.42
N ALA A 128 9.64 -3.45 -8.15
CA ALA A 128 10.45 -2.35 -7.66
C ALA A 128 11.98 -2.62 -7.75
N ALA A 129 12.44 -3.57 -8.56
CA ALA A 129 13.84 -3.67 -8.95
C ALA A 129 14.14 -2.57 -9.98
N VAL A 130 14.66 -1.45 -9.47
CA VAL A 130 15.25 -0.33 -10.23
C VAL A 130 14.46 0.08 -11.48
N SER A 131 13.38 0.80 -11.32
CA SER A 131 12.82 1.62 -12.39
C SER A 131 12.99 3.09 -12.03
N HIS A 132 13.53 3.86 -12.96
CA HIS A 132 13.57 5.31 -12.90
C HIS A 132 12.55 5.85 -13.90
N LEU A 133 11.53 6.53 -13.39
CA LEU A 133 10.65 7.35 -14.21
C LEU A 133 11.02 8.81 -13.99
N GLU A 134 11.39 9.48 -15.04
CA GLU A 134 11.79 10.88 -15.01
C GLU A 134 10.88 11.72 -15.91
N VAL A 135 10.43 12.84 -15.39
CA VAL A 135 9.94 13.95 -16.21
C VAL A 135 11.09 14.93 -16.34
N LYS A 136 11.66 15.03 -17.54
CA LYS A 136 12.77 15.95 -17.83
C LYS A 136 12.22 17.36 -17.95
N ASP A 137 12.78 18.25 -17.17
CA ASP A 137 12.66 19.69 -17.34
C ASP A 137 14.07 20.28 -17.50
N SER A 138 14.20 21.53 -17.97
CA SER A 138 15.47 22.14 -18.38
C SER A 138 16.53 22.20 -17.28
N GLU A 139 16.14 22.28 -16.00
CA GLU A 139 17.08 22.40 -14.88
C GLU A 139 16.89 21.36 -13.77
N ASN A 140 15.65 20.93 -13.50
CA ASN A 140 15.33 19.96 -12.45
C ASN A 140 14.43 18.84 -12.98
N LYS A 141 14.53 17.66 -12.37
CA LYS A 141 13.77 16.48 -12.77
C LYS A 141 12.85 16.03 -11.64
N LEU A 142 11.57 15.84 -11.97
CA LEU A 142 10.69 15.06 -11.09
C LEU A 142 10.99 13.58 -11.34
N THR A 143 11.56 12.93 -10.35
CA THR A 143 12.03 11.55 -10.47
C THR A 143 11.29 10.64 -9.50
N LEU A 144 10.82 9.50 -9.98
CA LEU A 144 10.36 8.40 -9.17
C LEU A 144 11.41 7.29 -9.20
N THR A 145 12.09 7.09 -8.08
CA THR A 145 13.12 6.06 -7.93
C THR A 145 12.57 4.89 -7.14
N LEU A 146 12.66 3.69 -7.72
CA LEU A 146 12.32 2.43 -7.09
C LEU A 146 13.60 1.60 -6.96
N GLN A 147 14.04 1.36 -5.73
CA GLN A 147 15.23 0.55 -5.45
C GLN A 147 14.96 -0.38 -4.26
N GLY A 148 14.73 -1.65 -4.52
CA GLY A 148 14.38 -2.61 -3.49
C GLY A 148 13.09 -2.20 -2.75
N ARG A 149 13.21 -1.89 -1.45
CA ARG A 149 12.11 -1.37 -0.63
C ARG A 149 11.99 0.15 -0.65
N SER A 150 12.94 0.86 -1.22
CA SER A 150 12.90 2.31 -1.34
C SER A 150 12.00 2.72 -2.50
N ARG A 151 11.07 3.62 -2.23
CA ARG A 151 10.14 4.21 -3.18
C ARG A 151 10.14 5.69 -2.94
N ILE A 152 10.98 6.40 -3.69
CA ILE A 152 11.30 7.79 -3.46
C ILE A 152 10.79 8.62 -4.61
N LEU A 153 9.98 9.64 -4.31
CA LEU A 153 9.66 10.73 -5.20
C LEU A 153 10.59 11.88 -4.85
N SER A 154 11.35 12.37 -5.82
CA SER A 154 12.33 13.44 -5.63
C SER A 154 12.20 14.53 -6.69
N TYR A 155 12.59 15.74 -6.32
CA TYR A 155 12.74 16.90 -7.20
C TYR A 155 13.82 17.81 -6.64
N ALA A 156 14.82 18.12 -7.44
CA ALA A 156 16.05 18.78 -6.98
C ALA A 156 16.68 18.02 -5.79
N GLU A 157 16.89 18.69 -4.67
CA GLU A 157 17.47 18.10 -3.44
C GLU A 157 16.42 17.59 -2.44
N ARG A 158 15.11 17.71 -2.78
CA ARG A 158 14.02 17.29 -1.89
C ARG A 158 13.50 15.91 -2.28
N GLU A 159 13.21 15.10 -1.28
CA GLU A 159 12.68 13.75 -1.48
C GLU A 159 11.59 13.38 -0.47
N THR A 160 10.72 12.45 -0.84
CA THR A 160 9.70 11.88 0.05
C THR A 160 9.46 10.41 -0.29
N LYS A 161 9.14 9.60 0.73
CA LYS A 161 8.82 8.17 0.54
C LYS A 161 7.37 7.98 0.17
N LEU A 162 7.13 7.08 -0.78
CA LEU A 162 5.79 6.69 -1.21
C LEU A 162 5.44 5.28 -0.72
N THR A 163 4.14 5.03 -0.50
CA THR A 163 3.59 3.67 -0.40
C THR A 163 3.48 3.04 -1.79
N GLN A 164 3.30 1.73 -1.87
CA GLN A 164 3.18 1.04 -3.18
C GLN A 164 2.05 1.62 -4.05
N ARG A 165 0.89 1.92 -3.47
CA ARG A 165 -0.24 2.50 -4.23
C ARG A 165 0.02 3.92 -4.69
N GLU A 166 0.70 4.71 -3.86
CA GLU A 166 1.13 6.06 -4.26
C GLU A 166 2.17 5.99 -5.38
N VAL A 167 3.04 4.96 -5.37
CA VAL A 167 3.95 4.66 -6.50
C VAL A 167 3.15 4.37 -7.77
N SER A 168 2.22 3.40 -7.74
CA SER A 168 1.44 3.05 -8.93
C SER A 168 0.66 4.24 -9.48
N LEU A 169 0.11 5.09 -8.58
CA LEU A 169 -0.52 6.34 -9.00
C LEU A 169 0.50 7.33 -9.59
N ALA A 170 1.66 7.50 -8.96
CA ALA A 170 2.72 8.39 -9.46
C ALA A 170 3.27 7.91 -10.81
N GLU A 171 3.50 6.60 -10.98
CA GLU A 171 3.89 6.00 -12.28
C GLU A 171 2.88 6.31 -13.38
N SER A 172 1.60 6.12 -13.09
CA SER A 172 0.54 6.40 -14.06
C SER A 172 0.50 7.88 -14.45
N LEU A 173 0.56 8.79 -13.46
CA LEU A 173 0.46 10.23 -13.71
C LEU A 173 1.74 10.82 -14.31
N ILE A 174 2.93 10.35 -13.91
CA ILE A 174 4.22 10.79 -14.48
C ILE A 174 4.34 10.29 -15.91
N GLY A 175 4.01 9.01 -16.15
CA GLY A 175 4.05 8.42 -17.50
C GLY A 175 3.04 9.04 -18.48
N SER A 176 1.99 9.69 -17.99
CA SER A 176 0.94 10.35 -18.77
C SER A 176 0.87 11.84 -18.49
N MET A 177 2.01 12.48 -18.20
CA MET A 177 2.06 13.90 -17.87
C MET A 177 1.41 14.75 -18.96
N GLY A 178 0.54 15.69 -18.56
CA GLY A 178 -0.21 16.55 -19.50
C GLY A 178 -1.38 15.86 -20.18
N ILE A 179 -1.62 14.57 -19.91
CA ILE A 179 -2.72 13.78 -20.46
C ILE A 179 -3.70 13.45 -19.32
N GLU A 180 -4.98 13.60 -19.62
CA GLU A 180 -6.05 13.20 -18.70
C GLU A 180 -6.07 11.69 -18.51
N MET A 181 -6.17 11.28 -17.26
CA MET A 181 -6.40 9.88 -16.88
C MET A 181 -7.74 9.74 -16.16
N GLU A 182 -8.64 8.95 -16.71
CA GLU A 182 -9.93 8.65 -16.10
C GLU A 182 -9.76 7.88 -14.78
N ARG A 183 -10.67 8.10 -13.82
CA ARG A 183 -10.62 7.43 -12.50
C ARG A 183 -10.65 5.92 -12.60
N GLU A 184 -11.41 5.38 -13.53
CA GLU A 184 -11.52 3.93 -13.76
C GLU A 184 -10.21 3.35 -14.25
N HIS A 185 -9.52 4.03 -15.18
CA HIS A 185 -8.21 3.61 -15.66
C HIS A 185 -7.15 3.68 -14.54
N ILE A 186 -7.15 4.76 -13.75
CA ILE A 186 -6.27 4.87 -12.57
C ILE A 186 -6.58 3.76 -11.56
N TYR A 187 -7.85 3.51 -11.29
CA TYR A 187 -8.25 2.46 -10.36
C TYR A 187 -7.80 1.08 -10.83
N PHE A 188 -8.03 0.75 -12.10
CA PHE A 188 -7.60 -0.51 -12.70
C PHE A 188 -6.07 -0.67 -12.66
N ALA A 189 -5.31 0.38 -12.97
CA ALA A 189 -3.84 0.36 -12.91
C ALA A 189 -3.30 0.08 -11.49
N ILE A 190 -4.00 0.58 -10.45
CA ILE A 190 -3.57 0.44 -9.05
C ILE A 190 -4.06 -0.87 -8.42
N PHE A 191 -5.30 -1.26 -8.70
CA PHE A 191 -5.99 -2.35 -7.99
C PHE A 191 -6.13 -3.64 -8.82
N GLY A 192 -5.89 -3.59 -10.14
CA GLY A 192 -5.99 -4.74 -11.05
C GLY A 192 -7.41 -5.26 -11.29
N ARG A 193 -8.44 -4.48 -10.92
CA ARG A 193 -9.86 -4.82 -11.05
C ARG A 193 -10.69 -3.61 -11.44
N ALA A 194 -11.93 -3.84 -11.89
CA ALA A 194 -12.87 -2.76 -12.19
C ALA A 194 -13.20 -1.95 -10.92
N MET A 195 -13.46 -0.65 -11.12
CA MET A 195 -13.83 0.24 -10.02
C MET A 195 -15.25 -0.07 -9.55
N GLU A 196 -15.41 -0.19 -8.23
CA GLU A 196 -16.73 -0.32 -7.61
C GLU A 196 -17.52 1.00 -7.70
N PRO A 197 -18.85 0.94 -7.84
CA PRO A 197 -19.68 2.13 -7.82
C PRO A 197 -19.41 2.97 -6.57
N PHE A 198 -19.32 4.29 -6.75
CA PHE A 198 -19.07 5.26 -5.65
C PHE A 198 -17.73 5.14 -4.92
N SER A 199 -16.79 4.33 -5.41
CA SER A 199 -15.46 4.20 -4.79
C SER A 199 -14.72 5.54 -4.75
N ARG A 200 -14.24 5.93 -3.56
CA ARG A 200 -13.39 7.10 -3.35
C ARG A 200 -11.89 6.79 -3.26
N ALA A 201 -11.52 5.53 -3.54
CA ALA A 201 -10.14 5.06 -3.34
C ALA A 201 -9.10 5.88 -4.15
N VAL A 202 -9.44 6.24 -5.39
CA VAL A 202 -8.57 7.07 -6.24
C VAL A 202 -8.43 8.49 -5.67
N ASP A 203 -9.52 9.10 -5.21
CA ASP A 203 -9.52 10.46 -4.66
C ASP A 203 -8.64 10.55 -3.42
N ILE A 204 -8.72 9.53 -2.56
CA ILE A 204 -7.92 9.42 -1.34
C ILE A 204 -6.43 9.32 -1.70
N LEU A 205 -6.08 8.46 -2.65
CA LEU A 205 -4.69 8.30 -3.09
C LEU A 205 -4.16 9.59 -3.74
N VAL A 206 -4.96 10.25 -4.57
CA VAL A 206 -4.62 11.55 -5.16
C VAL A 206 -4.39 12.61 -4.09
N ALA A 207 -5.27 12.69 -3.09
CA ALA A 207 -5.11 13.64 -1.97
C ALA A 207 -3.81 13.40 -1.20
N ARG A 208 -3.45 12.14 -0.97
CA ARG A 208 -2.19 11.76 -0.32
C ARG A 208 -0.98 12.09 -1.17
N LEU A 209 -1.01 11.72 -2.46
CA LEU A 209 0.09 11.99 -3.38
C LEU A 209 0.30 13.51 -3.57
N ARG A 210 -0.78 14.31 -3.62
CA ARG A 210 -0.69 15.78 -3.64
C ARG A 210 0.07 16.33 -2.44
N LYS A 211 -0.22 15.83 -1.23
CA LYS A 211 0.50 16.25 -0.02
C LYS A 211 1.98 15.94 -0.12
N LYS A 212 2.33 14.76 -0.62
CA LYS A 212 3.73 14.33 -0.79
C LYS A 212 4.44 15.06 -1.92
N LEU A 213 3.77 15.29 -3.04
CA LEU A 213 4.29 16.08 -4.15
C LEU A 213 4.66 17.50 -3.68
N LYS A 214 3.78 18.12 -2.88
CA LYS A 214 4.03 19.46 -2.31
C LYS A 214 5.23 19.52 -1.36
N LEU A 215 5.63 18.41 -0.75
CA LEU A 215 6.84 18.38 0.08
C LEU A 215 8.13 18.47 -0.76
N VAL A 216 8.08 18.04 -2.01
CA VAL A 216 9.25 17.99 -2.88
C VAL A 216 9.26 19.12 -3.91
N THR A 217 8.09 19.55 -4.40
CA THR A 217 8.01 20.60 -5.42
C THR A 217 6.68 21.35 -5.40
N ASP A 218 6.74 22.64 -5.79
CA ASP A 218 5.57 23.45 -6.12
C ASP A 218 5.37 23.60 -7.64
N ASP A 219 6.30 23.12 -8.47
CA ASP A 219 6.29 23.26 -9.92
C ASP A 219 5.31 22.30 -10.61
N TYR A 220 4.97 21.21 -9.96
CA TYR A 220 4.04 20.21 -10.47
C TYR A 220 2.81 20.09 -9.59
N ILE A 221 1.64 19.96 -10.21
CA ILE A 221 0.37 19.79 -9.51
C ILE A 221 -0.47 18.69 -10.18
N ILE A 222 -1.26 18.00 -9.37
CA ILE A 222 -2.28 17.07 -9.86
C ILE A 222 -3.61 17.83 -9.86
N ILE A 223 -4.19 18.05 -11.03
CA ILE A 223 -5.48 18.73 -11.19
C ILE A 223 -6.60 17.74 -11.48
N PRO A 224 -7.85 18.00 -11.05
CA PRO A 224 -9.01 17.26 -11.50
C PRO A 224 -9.34 17.67 -12.94
N THR A 225 -9.92 16.75 -13.70
CA THR A 225 -10.33 16.97 -15.08
C THR A 225 -11.86 16.97 -15.22
N ARG A 226 -12.39 17.47 -16.33
CA ARG A 226 -13.84 17.60 -16.57
C ARG A 226 -14.54 16.23 -16.62
N ASN A 227 -13.85 15.19 -17.10
CA ASN A 227 -14.38 13.83 -17.22
C ASN A 227 -14.15 12.98 -15.97
N SER A 228 -14.13 13.60 -14.79
CA SER A 228 -13.96 12.93 -13.50
C SER A 228 -12.64 12.17 -13.34
N GLY A 229 -11.58 12.64 -14.01
CA GLY A 229 -10.24 12.09 -13.94
C GLY A 229 -9.25 13.00 -13.23
N TYR A 230 -7.97 12.69 -13.44
CA TYR A 230 -6.85 13.48 -12.91
C TYR A 230 -5.73 13.60 -13.95
N MET A 231 -4.98 14.69 -13.84
CA MET A 231 -3.83 14.95 -14.71
C MET A 231 -2.71 15.59 -13.88
N LEU A 232 -1.47 15.15 -14.11
CA LEU A 232 -0.27 15.82 -13.58
C LEU A 232 0.18 16.86 -14.59
N VAL A 233 0.35 18.08 -14.14
CA VAL A 233 0.81 19.19 -14.98
C VAL A 233 1.91 19.98 -14.29
N LYS A 234 2.77 20.60 -15.10
CA LYS A 234 3.67 21.66 -14.64
C LYS A 234 2.86 22.96 -14.51
N LYS A 235 3.14 23.76 -13.48
CA LYS A 235 2.57 25.11 -13.33
C LYS A 235 3.16 26.09 -14.31
#